data_d181b4ef7d1df3d5f45c44fe4dca8336
#
_entry.id   d181b4ef7d1df3d5f45c44fe4dca8336
#
_cell.length_a   1.000
_cell.length_b   1.000
_cell.length_c   1.000
_cell.angle_alpha   90.00
_cell.angle_beta   90.00
_cell.angle_gamma   90.00
#
_symmetry.space_group_name_H-M   'P 1'
#
loop_
_entity.id
_entity.type
_entity.pdbx_description
1 polymer ?
#
loop_
_entity_poly.entity_id
_entity_poly.type
_entity_poly.pdbx_seq_one_letter_code
_entity_poly.pdbx_strand_id
1 'polypeptide(L)'
;MEITLKKATENDAAVLFQMQIDSFSPLLNKYKDYETNPANESIEKTILRINNPSSNYYKMIIDSNLVGAICISQKEIPYKLWISPMFIHPIYQGKGIAQKVLILIEEMFPEARSFELATILEEERNCFLYEKMGYKRTEVIKKLNDKTTLIYYKKER
;
A
#
# COMPACT_ATOMS: atom_id res chain seq x y z
N MET A 1 -18.76 -9.56 3.76
CA MET A 1 -17.42 -9.35 4.32
C MET A 1 -17.27 -7.88 4.71
N GLU A 2 -17.12 -7.64 5.99
CA GLU A 2 -16.97 -6.30 6.53
C GLU A 2 -15.52 -6.05 6.94
N ILE A 3 -14.94 -4.96 6.44
CA ILE A 3 -13.56 -4.59 6.72
C ILE A 3 -13.56 -3.38 7.64
N THR A 4 -12.83 -3.47 8.75
CA THR A 4 -12.59 -2.35 9.64
C THR A 4 -11.14 -1.89 9.48
N LEU A 5 -10.94 -0.60 9.30
CA LEU A 5 -9.62 0.01 9.31
C LEU A 5 -9.37 0.63 10.67
N LYS A 6 -8.40 0.11 11.40
CA LYS A 6 -8.08 0.54 12.76
C LYS A 6 -6.65 1.05 12.82
N LYS A 7 -6.47 2.21 13.44
CA LYS A 7 -5.13 2.81 13.55
C LYS A 7 -4.17 1.88 14.27
N ALA A 8 -2.99 1.70 13.67
CA ALA A 8 -1.92 0.90 14.26
C ALA A 8 -1.24 1.69 15.38
N THR A 9 -0.76 0.97 16.37
CA THR A 9 0.08 1.51 17.44
C THR A 9 1.46 0.85 17.38
N GLU A 10 2.41 1.39 18.11
CA GLU A 10 3.78 0.84 18.12
C GLU A 10 3.80 -0.63 18.56
N ASN A 11 2.86 -1.05 19.41
CA ASN A 11 2.74 -2.45 19.80
C ASN A 11 2.40 -3.38 18.64
N ASP A 12 1.85 -2.85 17.55
CA ASP A 12 1.52 -3.62 16.35
C ASP A 12 2.71 -3.78 15.39
N ALA A 13 3.80 -3.04 15.62
CA ALA A 13 4.87 -2.92 14.63
C ALA A 13 5.48 -4.26 14.23
N ALA A 14 5.78 -5.14 15.19
CA ALA A 14 6.43 -6.42 14.89
C ALA A 14 5.56 -7.32 14.03
N VAL A 15 4.27 -7.42 14.34
CA VAL A 15 3.32 -8.25 13.58
C VAL A 15 3.09 -7.67 12.18
N LEU A 16 2.92 -6.36 12.08
CA LEU A 16 2.73 -5.69 10.80
C LEU A 16 3.97 -5.81 9.92
N PHE A 17 5.15 -5.66 10.50
CA PHE A 17 6.39 -5.80 9.76
C PHE A 17 6.56 -7.21 9.18
N GLN A 18 6.31 -8.23 9.99
CA GLN A 18 6.38 -9.62 9.52
C GLN A 18 5.37 -9.89 8.40
N MET A 19 4.16 -9.39 8.54
CA MET A 19 3.13 -9.53 7.50
C MET A 19 3.54 -8.80 6.21
N GLN A 20 4.18 -7.66 6.32
CA GLN A 20 4.72 -6.93 5.18
C GLN A 20 5.76 -7.77 4.44
N ILE A 21 6.69 -8.38 5.17
CA ILE A 21 7.69 -9.28 4.59
C ILE A 21 7.00 -10.44 3.87
N ASP A 22 6.07 -11.11 4.53
CA ASP A 22 5.38 -12.27 3.96
C ASP A 22 4.61 -11.91 2.68
N SER A 23 4.04 -10.71 2.66
CA SER A 23 3.22 -10.25 1.53
C SER A 23 4.05 -9.84 0.31
N PHE A 24 5.22 -9.24 0.52
CA PHE A 24 6.03 -8.69 -0.57
C PHE A 24 7.20 -9.58 -1.00
N SER A 25 7.58 -10.58 -0.20
CA SER A 25 8.69 -11.47 -0.55
C SER A 25 8.52 -12.17 -1.90
N PRO A 26 7.34 -12.66 -2.27
CA PRO A 26 7.17 -13.26 -3.61
C PRO A 26 7.51 -12.29 -4.74
N LEU A 27 7.14 -11.02 -4.61
CA LEU A 27 7.48 -10.01 -5.62
C LEU A 27 8.96 -9.69 -5.61
N LEU A 28 9.57 -9.61 -4.44
CA LEU A 28 11.01 -9.39 -4.31
C LEU A 28 11.81 -10.51 -4.99
N ASN A 29 11.40 -11.75 -4.77
CA ASN A 29 12.05 -12.91 -5.37
C ASN A 29 11.89 -12.93 -6.89
N LYS A 30 10.72 -12.50 -7.39
CA LYS A 30 10.42 -12.50 -8.82
C LYS A 30 11.09 -11.34 -9.56
N TYR A 31 11.03 -10.13 -9.01
CA TYR A 31 11.42 -8.90 -9.71
C TYR A 31 12.77 -8.33 -9.27
N LYS A 32 13.33 -8.78 -8.15
CA LYS A 32 14.62 -8.33 -7.64
C LYS A 32 14.69 -6.80 -7.41
N ASP A 33 13.56 -6.22 -6.99
CA ASP A 33 13.41 -4.79 -6.75
C ASP A 33 13.87 -4.41 -5.34
N TYR A 34 15.13 -4.71 -5.02
CA TYR A 34 15.69 -4.60 -3.66
C TYR A 34 15.62 -3.19 -3.06
N GLU A 35 15.74 -2.15 -3.88
CA GLU A 35 15.75 -0.77 -3.39
C GLU A 35 14.37 -0.24 -3.01
N THR A 36 13.31 -0.78 -3.60
CA THR A 36 11.96 -0.23 -3.45
C THR A 36 10.97 -1.20 -2.82
N ASN A 37 11.32 -2.50 -2.73
CA ASN A 37 10.38 -3.50 -2.23
C ASN A 37 10.25 -3.44 -0.71
N PRO A 38 9.02 -3.34 -0.18
CA PRO A 38 8.82 -3.28 1.27
C PRO A 38 9.31 -4.51 2.04
N ALA A 39 9.48 -5.67 1.40
CA ALA A 39 10.06 -6.84 2.06
C ALA A 39 11.53 -6.65 2.43
N ASN A 40 12.20 -5.67 1.82
CA ASN A 40 13.61 -5.37 2.09
C ASN A 40 13.80 -4.18 3.03
N GLU A 41 12.73 -3.68 3.62
CA GLU A 41 12.81 -2.58 4.59
C GLU A 41 13.14 -3.10 6.00
N SER A 42 13.55 -2.21 6.88
CA SER A 42 13.74 -2.52 8.30
C SER A 42 12.47 -2.23 9.10
N ILE A 43 12.37 -2.81 10.29
CA ILE A 43 11.23 -2.57 11.18
C ILE A 43 11.17 -1.11 11.63
N GLU A 44 12.30 -0.43 11.70
CA GLU A 44 12.36 0.98 12.08
C GLU A 44 11.52 1.83 11.13
N LYS A 45 11.45 1.46 9.86
CA LYS A 45 10.62 2.19 8.89
C LYS A 45 9.13 2.01 9.16
N THR A 46 8.72 0.82 9.59
CA THR A 46 7.34 0.57 10.03
C THR A 46 7.01 1.44 11.25
N ILE A 47 7.89 1.48 12.24
CA ILE A 47 7.72 2.28 13.44
C ILE A 47 7.61 3.76 13.10
N LEU A 48 8.46 4.26 12.21
CA LEU A 48 8.40 5.66 11.76
C LEU A 48 7.04 5.99 11.12
N ARG A 49 6.53 5.10 10.26
CA ARG A 49 5.23 5.32 9.63
C ARG A 49 4.09 5.36 10.65
N ILE A 50 4.14 4.50 11.67
CA ILE A 50 3.12 4.48 12.72
C ILE A 50 3.16 5.77 13.54
N ASN A 51 4.35 6.27 13.84
CA ASN A 51 4.52 7.42 14.73
C ASN A 51 4.54 8.78 14.02
N ASN A 52 4.67 8.80 12.69
CA ASN A 52 4.74 10.06 11.94
C ASN A 52 3.37 10.77 11.93
N PRO A 53 3.29 12.03 12.43
CA PRO A 53 2.02 12.78 12.44
C PRO A 53 1.43 13.01 11.04
N SER A 54 2.27 13.00 9.99
CA SER A 54 1.83 13.18 8.61
C SER A 54 1.42 11.87 7.93
N SER A 55 1.46 10.76 8.67
CA SER A 55 1.06 9.44 8.18
C SER A 55 -0.09 8.90 8.99
N ASN A 56 -0.91 8.07 8.33
CA ASN A 56 -1.96 7.29 8.98
C ASN A 56 -1.77 5.84 8.59
N TYR A 57 -1.34 5.02 9.54
CA TYR A 57 -1.11 3.60 9.32
C TYR A 57 -2.28 2.81 9.88
N TYR A 58 -3.01 2.11 9.02
CA TYR A 58 -4.22 1.38 9.39
C TYR A 58 -4.02 -0.12 9.26
N LYS A 59 -4.52 -0.85 10.27
CA LYS A 59 -4.68 -2.30 10.22
C LYS A 59 -5.98 -2.63 9.51
N MET A 60 -5.98 -3.64 8.66
CA MET A 60 -7.20 -4.16 8.04
C MET A 60 -7.68 -5.35 8.85
N ILE A 61 -8.88 -5.25 9.41
CA ILE A 61 -9.46 -6.27 10.29
C ILE A 61 -10.73 -6.84 9.65
N ILE A 62 -10.83 -8.16 9.58
CA ILE A 62 -12.02 -8.89 9.13
C ILE A 62 -12.30 -9.98 10.16
N ASP A 63 -13.48 -9.98 10.75
CA ASP A 63 -13.87 -10.98 11.77
C ASP A 63 -12.82 -11.13 12.87
N SER A 64 -12.33 -10.00 13.38
CA SER A 64 -11.29 -9.93 14.42
C SER A 64 -9.92 -10.41 13.98
N ASN A 65 -9.73 -10.73 12.71
CA ASN A 65 -8.44 -11.17 12.17
C ASN A 65 -7.73 -10.02 11.44
N LEU A 66 -6.44 -9.88 11.71
CA LEU A 66 -5.59 -8.96 10.97
C LEU A 66 -5.28 -9.57 9.60
N VAL A 67 -5.70 -8.91 8.53
CA VAL A 67 -5.54 -9.45 7.17
C VAL A 67 -4.58 -8.66 6.30
N GLY A 68 -4.21 -7.46 6.71
CA GLY A 68 -3.32 -6.60 5.96
C GLY A 68 -3.18 -5.23 6.60
N ALA A 69 -2.56 -4.31 5.89
CA ALA A 69 -2.40 -2.94 6.36
C ALA A 69 -2.23 -1.97 5.19
N ILE A 70 -2.46 -0.70 5.48
CA ILE A 70 -2.30 0.37 4.50
C ILE A 70 -1.81 1.62 5.21
N CYS A 71 -0.82 2.29 4.63
CA CYS A 71 -0.30 3.55 5.13
C CYS A 71 -0.64 4.66 4.16
N ILE A 72 -1.26 5.72 4.67
CA ILE A 72 -1.62 6.91 3.91
C ILE A 72 -0.79 8.07 4.45
N SER A 73 0.02 8.68 3.61
CA SER A 73 0.90 9.79 3.99
C SER A 73 0.56 11.05 3.21
N GLN A 74 0.68 12.20 3.87
CA GLN A 74 0.65 13.48 3.17
C GLN A 74 1.99 13.64 2.45
N LYS A 75 1.93 14.03 1.19
CA LYS A 75 3.15 14.26 0.41
C LYS A 75 3.64 15.70 0.62
N GLU A 76 3.39 16.59 -0.31
CA GLU A 76 3.87 17.98 -0.21
C GLU A 76 2.84 18.90 0.40
N ILE A 77 1.58 18.62 0.16
CA ILE A 77 0.43 19.37 0.68
C ILE A 77 -0.62 18.42 1.21
N PRO A 78 -1.48 18.87 2.16
CA PRO A 78 -2.46 17.99 2.81
C PRO A 78 -3.47 17.32 1.88
N TYR A 79 -3.65 17.85 0.66
CA TYR A 79 -4.66 17.35 -0.27
C TYR A 79 -4.14 16.25 -1.18
N LYS A 80 -2.83 16.04 -1.23
CA LYS A 80 -2.20 14.98 -2.01
C LYS A 80 -1.74 13.88 -1.08
N LEU A 81 -2.36 12.71 -1.21
CA LEU A 81 -2.07 11.58 -0.35
C LEU A 81 -1.32 10.51 -1.11
N TRP A 82 -0.34 9.93 -0.44
CA TRP A 82 0.49 8.84 -0.95
C TRP A 82 0.13 7.56 -0.24
N ILE A 83 -0.14 6.50 -1.00
CA ILE A 83 -0.49 5.19 -0.48
C ILE A 83 0.74 4.28 -0.59
N SER A 84 1.37 3.98 0.52
CA SER A 84 2.50 3.03 0.58
C SER A 84 2.97 2.81 2.01
N PRO A 85 3.16 1.56 2.42
CA PRO A 85 2.77 0.34 1.70
C PRO A 85 1.29 0.05 1.83
N MET A 86 0.79 -0.80 0.93
CA MET A 86 -0.50 -1.46 1.08
C MET A 86 -0.27 -2.94 0.82
N PHE A 87 -0.70 -3.78 1.73
CA PHE A 87 -0.53 -5.22 1.56
C PHE A 87 -1.66 -6.00 2.19
N ILE A 88 -1.96 -7.14 1.57
CA ILE A 88 -2.90 -8.15 2.06
C ILE A 88 -2.08 -9.42 2.28
N HIS A 89 -2.20 -10.03 3.45
CA HIS A 89 -1.49 -11.27 3.71
C HIS A 89 -1.86 -12.33 2.65
N PRO A 90 -0.90 -13.13 2.17
CA PRO A 90 -1.13 -14.06 1.06
C PRO A 90 -2.35 -14.96 1.21
N ILE A 91 -2.65 -15.42 2.44
CA ILE A 91 -3.81 -16.32 2.64
C ILE A 91 -5.16 -15.61 2.44
N TYR A 92 -5.18 -14.29 2.44
CA TYR A 92 -6.40 -13.49 2.24
C TYR A 92 -6.47 -12.83 0.87
N GLN A 93 -5.48 -13.02 0.01
CA GLN A 93 -5.47 -12.42 -1.33
C GLN A 93 -6.51 -13.06 -2.25
N GLY A 94 -6.88 -12.33 -3.30
CA GLY A 94 -7.84 -12.81 -4.29
C GLY A 94 -9.30 -12.75 -3.86
N LYS A 95 -9.64 -12.02 -2.80
CA LYS A 95 -10.99 -11.90 -2.24
C LYS A 95 -11.61 -10.52 -2.38
N GLY A 96 -10.96 -9.62 -3.10
CA GLY A 96 -11.47 -8.26 -3.31
C GLY A 96 -11.24 -7.31 -2.14
N ILE A 97 -10.40 -7.67 -1.19
CA ILE A 97 -10.14 -6.83 0.00
C ILE A 97 -9.50 -5.50 -0.39
N ALA A 98 -8.50 -5.53 -1.26
CA ALA A 98 -7.81 -4.31 -1.67
C ALA A 98 -8.77 -3.30 -2.31
N GLN A 99 -9.69 -3.77 -3.15
CA GLN A 99 -10.68 -2.90 -3.79
C GLN A 99 -11.55 -2.20 -2.74
N LYS A 100 -12.03 -2.95 -1.76
CA LYS A 100 -12.87 -2.39 -0.69
C LYS A 100 -12.10 -1.41 0.18
N VAL A 101 -10.85 -1.71 0.48
CA VAL A 101 -10.00 -0.82 1.28
C VAL A 101 -9.75 0.50 0.56
N LEU A 102 -9.49 0.46 -0.75
CA LEU A 102 -9.30 1.70 -1.51
C LEU A 102 -10.55 2.58 -1.51
N ILE A 103 -11.74 1.97 -1.58
CA ILE A 103 -12.99 2.72 -1.47
C ILE A 103 -13.13 3.35 -0.08
N LEU A 104 -12.84 2.57 0.97
CA LEU A 104 -12.92 3.07 2.36
C LEU A 104 -11.97 4.25 2.58
N ILE A 105 -10.76 4.17 2.07
CA ILE A 105 -9.77 5.25 2.19
C ILE A 105 -10.30 6.54 1.55
N GLU A 106 -10.92 6.44 0.38
CA GLU A 106 -11.48 7.63 -0.28
C GLU A 106 -12.62 8.25 0.54
N GLU A 107 -13.39 7.44 1.23
CA GLU A 107 -14.45 7.94 2.12
C GLU A 107 -13.89 8.56 3.39
N MET A 108 -12.80 8.00 3.91
CA MET A 108 -12.16 8.49 5.14
C MET A 108 -11.42 9.81 4.95
N PHE A 109 -11.03 10.13 3.73
CA PHE A 109 -10.29 11.35 3.40
C PHE A 109 -11.06 12.19 2.38
N PRO A 110 -12.23 12.73 2.75
CA PRO A 110 -13.09 13.45 1.81
C PRO A 110 -12.46 14.74 1.28
N GLU A 111 -11.49 15.30 2.00
CA GLU A 111 -10.79 16.52 1.59
C GLU A 111 -9.62 16.28 0.63
N ALA A 112 -9.24 15.01 0.45
CA ALA A 112 -8.16 14.68 -0.47
C ALA A 112 -8.56 15.00 -1.90
N ARG A 113 -7.65 15.63 -2.64
CA ARG A 113 -7.85 15.94 -4.05
C ARG A 113 -7.23 14.89 -4.95
N SER A 114 -6.22 14.19 -4.45
CA SER A 114 -5.62 13.11 -5.21
C SER A 114 -5.02 12.06 -4.29
N PHE A 115 -5.00 10.84 -4.82
CA PHE A 115 -4.31 9.70 -4.23
C PHE A 115 -3.27 9.22 -5.23
N GLU A 116 -2.05 8.99 -4.76
CA GLU A 116 -0.95 8.55 -5.61
C GLU A 116 -0.32 7.30 -5.03
N LEU A 117 0.16 6.44 -5.89
CA LEU A 117 0.87 5.23 -5.51
C LEU A 117 1.81 4.80 -6.64
N ALA A 118 2.68 3.86 -6.34
CA ALA A 118 3.55 3.26 -7.34
C ALA A 118 3.47 1.73 -7.23
N THR A 119 3.60 1.05 -8.36
CA THR A 119 3.60 -0.40 -8.41
C THR A 119 4.52 -0.88 -9.53
N ILE A 120 4.77 -2.19 -9.58
CA ILE A 120 5.59 -2.78 -10.62
C ILE A 120 4.76 -2.90 -11.89
N LEU A 121 5.23 -2.27 -12.98
CA LEU A 121 4.54 -2.27 -14.26
C LEU A 121 4.33 -3.68 -14.81
N GLU A 122 5.31 -4.54 -14.64
CA GLU A 122 5.28 -5.93 -15.12
C GLU A 122 4.35 -6.82 -14.30
N GLU A 123 3.89 -6.36 -13.12
CA GLU A 123 2.90 -7.09 -12.32
C GLU A 123 1.50 -6.65 -12.73
N GLU A 124 0.97 -7.30 -13.77
CA GLU A 124 -0.29 -6.92 -14.42
C GLU A 124 -1.50 -6.94 -13.47
N ARG A 125 -1.51 -7.83 -12.49
CA ARG A 125 -2.59 -7.93 -11.50
C ARG A 125 -2.74 -6.64 -10.70
N ASN A 126 -1.62 -6.05 -10.29
CA ASN A 126 -1.63 -4.80 -9.52
C ASN A 126 -2.07 -3.64 -10.40
N CYS A 127 -1.56 -3.57 -11.62
CA CYS A 127 -1.96 -2.52 -12.56
C CYS A 127 -3.45 -2.60 -12.86
N PHE A 128 -3.96 -3.81 -13.09
CA PHE A 128 -5.39 -4.03 -13.34
C PHE A 128 -6.24 -3.56 -12.15
N LEU A 129 -5.81 -3.88 -10.92
CA LEU A 129 -6.51 -3.46 -9.70
C LEU A 129 -6.66 -1.94 -9.66
N TYR A 130 -5.54 -1.24 -9.81
CA TYR A 130 -5.56 0.23 -9.68
C TYR A 130 -6.33 0.89 -10.80
N GLU A 131 -6.19 0.41 -12.04
CA GLU A 131 -6.94 0.95 -13.17
C GLU A 131 -8.45 0.71 -13.00
N LYS A 132 -8.83 -0.45 -12.49
CA LYS A 132 -10.23 -0.75 -12.18
C LYS A 132 -10.80 0.20 -11.12
N MET A 133 -9.98 0.60 -10.17
CA MET A 133 -10.39 1.52 -9.11
C MET A 133 -10.33 2.99 -9.52
N GLY A 134 -10.04 3.27 -10.77
CA GLY A 134 -10.06 4.64 -11.31
C GLY A 134 -8.73 5.35 -11.28
N TYR A 135 -7.65 4.67 -10.90
CA TYR A 135 -6.31 5.24 -10.96
C TYR A 135 -5.81 5.25 -12.39
N LYS A 136 -5.10 6.29 -12.77
CA LYS A 136 -4.54 6.44 -14.11
C LYS A 136 -3.03 6.47 -14.05
N ARG A 137 -2.39 5.88 -15.04
CA ARG A 137 -0.94 5.94 -15.18
C ARG A 137 -0.51 7.38 -15.39
N THR A 138 0.52 7.79 -14.66
CA THR A 138 1.19 9.05 -14.92
C THR A 138 2.30 8.80 -15.94
N GLU A 139 3.01 9.86 -16.34
CA GLU A 139 4.17 9.72 -17.21
C GLU A 139 5.44 9.34 -16.42
N VAL A 140 5.33 9.27 -15.09
CA VAL A 140 6.50 9.00 -14.24
C VAL A 140 6.72 7.50 -14.15
N ILE A 141 7.87 7.06 -14.62
CA ILE A 141 8.33 5.68 -14.48
C ILE A 141 9.77 5.69 -13.95
N LYS A 142 10.15 4.61 -13.29
CA LYS A 142 11.52 4.43 -12.82
C LYS A 142 11.96 3.01 -13.14
N LYS A 143 12.98 2.87 -13.96
CA LYS A 143 13.55 1.57 -14.25
C LYS A 143 14.38 1.09 -13.06
N LEU A 144 14.02 -0.07 -12.51
CA LEU A 144 14.69 -0.62 -11.34
C LEU A 144 15.81 -1.59 -11.71
N ASN A 145 15.60 -2.36 -12.78
CA ASN A 145 16.59 -3.26 -13.37
C ASN A 145 16.14 -3.63 -14.78
N ASP A 146 16.84 -4.52 -15.45
CA ASP A 146 16.58 -4.87 -16.85
C ASP A 146 15.16 -5.35 -17.13
N LYS A 147 14.50 -5.95 -16.12
CA LYS A 147 13.19 -6.58 -16.28
C LYS A 147 12.08 -5.94 -15.45
N THR A 148 12.39 -4.91 -14.68
CA THR A 148 11.44 -4.37 -13.69
C THR A 148 11.37 -2.86 -13.76
N THR A 149 10.15 -2.35 -13.90
CA THR A 149 9.86 -0.93 -13.99
C THR A 149 8.84 -0.55 -12.94
N LEU A 150 9.09 0.55 -12.23
CA LEU A 150 8.12 1.14 -11.33
C LEU A 150 7.28 2.13 -12.11
N ILE A 151 5.95 2.02 -12.01
CA ILE A 151 4.98 2.94 -12.63
C ILE A 151 4.21 3.67 -11.55
N TYR A 152 4.02 4.98 -11.73
CA TYR A 152 3.28 5.81 -10.78
C TYR A 152 1.86 6.02 -11.28
N TYR A 153 0.91 5.82 -10.39
CA TYR A 153 -0.52 5.99 -10.62
C TYR A 153 -1.07 7.14 -9.80
N LYS A 154 -2.12 7.77 -10.33
CA LYS A 154 -2.79 8.88 -9.66
C LYS A 154 -4.30 8.81 -9.90
N LYS A 155 -5.06 9.04 -8.83
CA LYS A 155 -6.51 9.22 -8.91
C LYS A 155 -6.85 10.61 -8.40
N GLU A 156 -7.41 11.44 -9.27
CA GLU A 156 -7.86 12.79 -8.91
C GLU A 156 -9.36 12.79 -8.61
N ARG A 157 -9.77 13.69 -7.69
CA ARG A 157 -11.17 13.86 -7.31
C ARG A 157 -11.68 15.21 -7.72
#